data_6b6109db3550cdf3aef9aa421a324250
#
_entry.id   6b6109db3550cdf3aef9aa421a324250
#
_cell.length_a   1.000
_cell.length_b   1.000
_cell.length_c   1.000
_cell.angle_alpha   90.00
_cell.angle_beta   90.00
_cell.angle_gamma   90.00
#
_symmetry.space_group_name_H-M   'P 1'
#
loop_
_entity.id
_entity.type
_entity.pdbx_description
1 polymer ?
#
loop_
_entity_poly.entity_id
_entity_poly.type
_entity_poly.pdbx_seq_one_letter_code
_entity_poly.pdbx_strand_id
1 'polypeptide(L)'
;MEPGKDVIGTGWAFPVGVDARGRIALARRERDIEEAISIILLTPKGQRPMRPEFGCQIHDLIFAPNDATTAGLAAYYVEEALAMWEPRITVDHVDVTPDAADPSRMLITIEYTVKATYDRRSLVFPFYRIPGEES
;
A
#
# COMPACT_ATOMS: atom_id res chain seq x y z
N MET A 1 -9.04 9.13 -27.58
CA MET A 1 -9.70 9.58 -27.48
C MET A 1 -9.98 9.49 -27.41
N GLU A 2 -9.21 9.32 -26.79
CA GLU A 2 -9.64 9.84 -26.52
C GLU A 2 -9.49 9.68 -26.34
N PRO A 3 -8.81 9.37 -26.10
CA PRO A 3 -8.93 9.74 -25.75
C PRO A 3 -9.05 9.63 -25.67
N GLY A 4 -8.46 9.45 -25.35
CA GLY A 4 -8.97 10.04 -25.12
C GLY A 4 -9.23 9.79 -25.17
N LYS A 5 -9.07 9.81 -24.84
CA LYS A 5 -9.72 10.17 -24.77
C LYS A 5 -9.89 9.85 -24.83
N ASP A 6 -9.33 9.54 -24.59
CA ASP A 6 -9.71 9.73 -24.50
C ASP A 6 -9.55 9.43 -24.53
N VAL A 7 -9.16 9.52 -24.37
CA VAL A 7 -9.34 9.80 -24.34
C VAL A 7 -9.66 9.83 -24.51
N ILE A 8 -9.68 10.17 -24.48
CA ILE A 8 -10.19 10.55 -24.64
C ILE A 8 -10.88 10.78 -25.19
N GLY A 9 -11.22 10.96 -25.54
CA GLY A 9 -11.97 11.44 -25.96
C GLY A 9 -12.57 11.91 -26.41
N THR A 10 -12.92 12.25 -26.94
CA THR A 10 -13.56 12.84 -27.22
C THR A 10 -14.19 13.14 -27.09
N GLY A 11 -14.13 12.97 -28.14
CA GLY A 11 -15.00 13.79 -27.55
C GLY A 11 -14.90 13.81 -26.20
N TRP A 12 -14.14 14.21 -25.86
CA TRP A 12 -13.96 14.25 -24.56
C TRP A 12 -14.43 15.48 -24.03
N ALA A 13 -15.53 15.50 -23.46
CA ALA A 13 -15.98 16.66 -22.80
C ALA A 13 -15.43 16.62 -21.44
N PHE A 14 -14.32 17.18 -21.26
CA PHE A 14 -13.75 17.26 -19.94
C PHE A 14 -14.39 18.35 -19.16
N PRO A 15 -14.58 18.18 -17.87
CA PRO A 15 -15.08 19.23 -17.03
C PRO A 15 -14.17 20.44 -17.10
N VAL A 16 -14.76 21.57 -16.89
CA VAL A 16 -14.01 22.79 -16.89
C VAL A 16 -12.93 22.73 -15.84
N GLY A 17 -11.74 23.10 -16.22
CA GLY A 17 -10.63 23.15 -15.30
C GLY A 17 -9.86 21.88 -15.14
N VAL A 18 -10.36 20.78 -15.72
CA VAL A 18 -9.66 19.52 -15.65
C VAL A 18 -9.48 18.98 -17.05
N ASP A 19 -8.29 19.01 -17.59
CA ASP A 19 -8.05 18.51 -18.91
C ASP A 19 -7.47 17.11 -18.83
N ALA A 20 -7.23 16.52 -19.99
CA ALA A 20 -6.71 15.16 -20.05
C ALA A 20 -5.36 15.04 -19.35
N ARG A 21 -4.55 16.06 -19.51
CA ARG A 21 -3.21 16.05 -18.93
C ARG A 21 -3.29 16.06 -17.41
N GLY A 22 -4.19 16.85 -16.85
CA GLY A 22 -4.36 16.87 -15.41
C GLY A 22 -4.84 15.55 -14.86
N ARG A 23 -5.77 14.90 -15.57
CA ARG A 23 -6.25 13.59 -15.13
C ARG A 23 -5.16 12.54 -15.17
N ILE A 24 -4.34 12.57 -16.21
CA ILE A 24 -3.24 11.62 -16.32
C ILE A 24 -2.24 11.83 -15.20
N ALA A 25 -1.96 13.08 -14.86
CA ALA A 25 -1.02 13.37 -13.78
C ALA A 25 -1.54 12.87 -12.45
N LEU A 26 -2.84 13.01 -12.17
CA LEU A 26 -3.40 12.51 -10.93
C LEU A 26 -3.36 10.99 -10.86
N ALA A 27 -3.71 10.32 -11.95
CA ALA A 27 -3.68 8.87 -11.97
C ALA A 27 -2.25 8.35 -11.75
N ARG A 28 -1.28 9.03 -12.33
CA ARG A 28 0.11 8.64 -12.17
C ARG A 28 0.55 8.83 -10.72
N ARG A 29 0.15 9.92 -10.10
CA ARG A 29 0.49 10.15 -8.70
C ARG A 29 -0.07 9.07 -7.80
N GLU A 30 -1.29 8.65 -8.04
CA GLU A 30 -1.90 7.60 -7.23
C GLU A 30 -1.16 6.28 -7.40
N ARG A 31 -0.79 5.95 -8.63
CA ARG A 31 -0.02 4.74 -8.87
C ARG A 31 1.34 4.81 -8.20
N ASP A 32 1.98 5.98 -8.26
CA ASP A 32 3.27 6.15 -7.62
C ASP A 32 3.18 5.93 -6.12
N ILE A 33 2.10 6.40 -5.50
CA ILE A 33 1.91 6.21 -4.07
C ILE A 33 1.71 4.73 -3.77
N GLU A 34 0.88 4.03 -4.55
CA GLU A 34 0.66 2.61 -4.32
C GLU A 34 1.94 1.81 -4.49
N GLU A 35 2.72 2.15 -5.51
CA GLU A 35 3.99 1.48 -5.73
C GLU A 35 4.95 1.75 -4.58
N ALA A 36 4.98 2.99 -4.10
CA ALA A 36 5.85 3.33 -2.99
C ALA A 36 5.46 2.56 -1.74
N ILE A 37 4.16 2.46 -1.46
CA ILE A 37 3.70 1.68 -0.33
C ILE A 37 4.16 0.23 -0.47
N SER A 38 3.99 -0.34 -1.66
CA SER A 38 4.40 -1.73 -1.88
C SER A 38 5.89 -1.91 -1.68
N ILE A 39 6.69 -0.98 -2.19
CA ILE A 39 8.14 -1.07 -2.04
C ILE A 39 8.53 -1.03 -0.57
N ILE A 40 7.92 -0.11 0.19
CA ILE A 40 8.22 0.00 1.61
C ILE A 40 7.87 -1.29 2.33
N LEU A 41 6.70 -1.84 2.06
CA LEU A 41 6.24 -3.03 2.77
C LEU A 41 6.97 -4.29 2.34
N LEU A 42 7.43 -4.34 1.09
CA LEU A 42 8.17 -5.50 0.60
C LEU A 42 9.64 -5.49 0.97
N THR A 43 10.14 -4.38 1.50
CA THR A 43 11.56 -4.27 1.84
C THR A 43 11.75 -4.55 3.32
N PRO A 44 12.44 -5.64 3.69
CA PRO A 44 12.77 -5.85 5.09
C PRO A 44 13.77 -4.79 5.55
N LYS A 45 13.66 -4.39 6.81
CA LYS A 45 14.63 -3.47 7.37
C LYS A 45 16.02 -4.10 7.33
N GLY A 46 17.02 -3.29 7.06
CA GLY A 46 18.39 -3.75 7.01
C GLY A 46 18.85 -4.19 5.64
N GLN A 47 17.95 -4.21 4.66
CA GLN A 47 18.33 -4.66 3.32
C GLN A 47 19.09 -3.62 2.53
N ARG A 48 18.94 -2.35 2.86
CA ARG A 48 19.58 -1.28 2.10
C ARG A 48 20.77 -0.73 2.89
N PRO A 49 21.98 -0.89 2.37
CA PRO A 49 23.15 -0.45 3.13
C PRO A 49 23.17 1.04 3.44
N MET A 50 22.64 1.86 2.51
CA MET A 50 22.65 3.30 2.71
C MET A 50 21.48 3.78 3.56
N ARG A 51 20.48 2.95 3.74
CA ARG A 51 19.32 3.27 4.55
C ARG A 51 18.88 2.03 5.30
N PRO A 52 19.63 1.62 6.33
CA PRO A 52 19.29 0.36 6.99
C PRO A 52 17.94 0.37 7.70
N GLU A 53 17.42 1.55 8.00
CA GLU A 53 16.11 1.63 8.64
C GLU A 53 14.96 1.64 7.65
N PHE A 54 15.26 1.71 6.35
CA PHE A 54 14.20 1.72 5.37
C PHE A 54 13.56 0.36 5.28
N GLY A 55 12.23 0.35 5.23
CA GLY A 55 11.49 -0.87 5.05
C GLY A 55 10.51 -1.10 6.17
N CYS A 56 9.97 -2.30 6.23
CA CYS A 56 8.93 -2.65 7.17
C CYS A 56 9.37 -3.85 8.00
N GLN A 57 9.12 -3.76 9.30
CA GLN A 57 9.51 -4.82 10.22
C GLN A 57 8.56 -6.01 10.16
N ILE A 58 7.51 -5.94 9.33
CA ILE A 58 6.56 -7.03 9.20
C ILE A 58 7.22 -8.34 8.82
N HIS A 59 8.40 -8.27 8.18
CA HIS A 59 9.10 -9.48 7.77
C HIS A 59 9.62 -10.29 8.94
N ASP A 60 9.70 -9.67 10.11
CA ASP A 60 10.04 -10.42 11.33
C ASP A 60 8.92 -11.39 11.72
N LEU A 61 7.73 -11.22 11.15
CA LEU A 61 6.59 -12.06 11.48
C LEU A 61 6.38 -13.19 10.49
N ILE A 62 7.37 -13.44 9.62
CA ILE A 62 7.17 -14.41 8.54
C ILE A 62 6.96 -15.81 9.08
N PHE A 63 7.51 -16.12 10.28
CA PHE A 63 7.32 -17.42 10.92
C PHE A 63 6.39 -17.35 12.12
N ALA A 64 5.78 -16.19 12.36
CA ALA A 64 4.95 -16.02 13.55
C ALA A 64 3.61 -16.74 13.38
N PRO A 65 2.96 -17.11 14.47
CA PRO A 65 1.65 -17.75 14.37
C PRO A 65 0.62 -16.79 13.81
N ASN A 66 -0.40 -17.36 13.19
CA ASN A 66 -1.45 -16.55 12.59
C ASN A 66 -2.54 -16.33 13.63
N ASP A 67 -2.29 -15.44 14.58
CA ASP A 67 -3.24 -15.15 15.64
C ASP A 67 -3.41 -13.64 15.78
N ALA A 68 -4.28 -13.25 16.71
CA ALA A 68 -4.63 -11.84 16.88
C ALA A 68 -3.44 -10.99 17.29
N THR A 69 -2.55 -11.55 18.10
CA THR A 69 -1.35 -10.82 18.52
C THR A 69 -0.46 -10.50 17.34
N THR A 70 -0.24 -11.49 16.48
CA THR A 70 0.56 -11.29 15.29
C THR A 70 -0.09 -10.29 14.35
N ALA A 71 -1.41 -10.38 14.19
CA ALA A 71 -2.12 -9.42 13.34
C ALA A 71 -1.97 -8.00 13.89
N GLY A 72 -2.04 -7.83 15.19
CA GLY A 72 -1.87 -6.51 15.78
C GLY A 72 -0.46 -5.97 15.59
N LEU A 73 0.55 -6.82 15.72
CA LEU A 73 1.91 -6.40 15.46
C LEU A 73 2.12 -6.05 13.99
N ALA A 74 1.54 -6.84 13.10
CA ALA A 74 1.67 -6.54 11.67
C ALA A 74 1.07 -5.18 11.36
N ALA A 75 -0.10 -4.88 11.90
CA ALA A 75 -0.73 -3.59 11.67
C ALA A 75 0.15 -2.46 12.19
N TYR A 76 0.72 -2.65 13.37
CA TYR A 76 1.59 -1.62 13.94
C TYR A 76 2.82 -1.38 13.09
N TYR A 77 3.46 -2.45 12.63
CA TYR A 77 4.67 -2.32 11.81
C TYR A 77 4.37 -1.64 10.48
N VAL A 78 3.21 -1.93 9.89
CA VAL A 78 2.83 -1.29 8.65
C VAL A 78 2.60 0.20 8.88
N GLU A 79 1.87 0.55 9.94
CA GLU A 79 1.64 1.95 10.23
C GLU A 79 2.94 2.69 10.49
N GLU A 80 3.84 2.07 11.23
CA GLU A 80 5.11 2.70 11.54
C GLU A 80 5.92 2.96 10.29
N ALA A 81 6.01 1.95 9.42
CA ALA A 81 6.81 2.07 8.22
C ALA A 81 6.27 3.15 7.29
N LEU A 82 4.95 3.18 7.12
CA LEU A 82 4.36 4.15 6.21
C LEU A 82 4.43 5.56 6.79
N ALA A 83 4.30 5.69 8.10
CA ALA A 83 4.42 7.01 8.72
C ALA A 83 5.83 7.57 8.51
N MET A 84 6.83 6.70 8.53
CA MET A 84 8.20 7.16 8.39
C MET A 84 8.61 7.39 6.95
N TRP A 85 8.19 6.50 6.03
CA TRP A 85 8.76 6.48 4.70
C TRP A 85 7.81 6.95 3.60
N GLU A 86 6.53 7.18 3.90
CA GLU A 86 5.58 7.68 2.91
C GLU A 86 4.85 8.89 3.46
N PRO A 87 5.51 10.05 3.47
CA PRO A 87 4.90 11.24 4.07
C PRO A 87 3.77 11.86 3.26
N ARG A 88 3.54 11.38 2.05
CA ARG A 88 2.46 11.93 1.22
C ARG A 88 1.08 11.50 1.68
N ILE A 89 1.01 10.53 2.57
CA ILE A 89 -0.28 10.00 3.02
C ILE A 89 -0.38 10.04 4.52
N THR A 90 -1.63 10.01 4.99
CA THR A 90 -1.94 9.75 6.38
C THR A 90 -2.60 8.39 6.44
N VAL A 91 -2.05 7.49 7.23
CA VAL A 91 -2.63 6.16 7.39
C VAL A 91 -3.79 6.28 8.37
N ASP A 92 -5.00 5.97 7.89
CA ASP A 92 -6.18 6.08 8.72
C ASP A 92 -6.43 4.81 9.50
N HIS A 93 -6.18 3.66 8.88
CA HIS A 93 -6.46 2.39 9.56
C HIS A 93 -5.74 1.27 8.82
N VAL A 94 -5.24 0.30 9.57
CA VAL A 94 -4.64 -0.89 9.00
C VAL A 94 -5.33 -2.08 9.63
N ASP A 95 -5.86 -2.96 8.78
CA ASP A 95 -6.56 -4.14 9.22
C ASP A 95 -5.85 -5.36 8.65
N VAL A 96 -5.56 -6.34 9.49
CA VAL A 96 -4.83 -7.53 9.07
C VAL A 96 -5.71 -8.72 9.37
N THR A 97 -6.04 -9.47 8.32
CA THR A 97 -6.90 -10.63 8.46
C THR A 97 -6.28 -11.81 7.74
N PRO A 98 -6.53 -13.04 8.21
CA PRO A 98 -6.08 -14.19 7.46
C PRO A 98 -6.88 -14.33 6.19
N ASP A 99 -6.24 -14.88 5.16
CA ASP A 99 -6.93 -15.14 3.91
C ASP A 99 -7.63 -16.48 4.03
N ALA A 100 -8.94 -16.48 3.89
CA ALA A 100 -9.71 -17.71 4.01
C ALA A 100 -9.33 -18.74 2.95
N ALA A 101 -8.90 -18.27 1.80
CA ALA A 101 -8.56 -19.16 0.70
C ALA A 101 -7.14 -19.75 0.83
N ASP A 102 -6.26 -19.07 1.56
CA ASP A 102 -4.86 -19.49 1.65
C ASP A 102 -4.33 -19.15 3.03
N PRO A 103 -4.24 -20.14 3.93
CA PRO A 103 -3.82 -19.85 5.31
C PRO A 103 -2.38 -19.37 5.42
N SER A 104 -1.57 -19.52 4.39
CA SER A 104 -0.21 -19.01 4.44
C SER A 104 -0.13 -17.53 4.11
N ARG A 105 -1.27 -16.89 3.85
CA ARG A 105 -1.29 -15.51 3.42
C ARG A 105 -2.17 -14.70 4.36
N MET A 106 -1.68 -13.51 4.70
CA MET A 106 -2.49 -12.53 5.42
C MET A 106 -2.80 -11.40 4.48
N LEU A 107 -4.00 -10.86 4.62
CA LEU A 107 -4.40 -9.71 3.83
C LEU A 107 -4.32 -8.48 4.71
N ILE A 108 -3.53 -7.52 4.28
CA ILE A 108 -3.34 -6.27 5.00
C ILE A 108 -4.09 -5.20 4.23
N THR A 109 -5.14 -4.69 4.82
CA THR A 109 -5.93 -3.63 4.21
C THR A 109 -5.50 -2.31 4.82
N ILE A 110 -5.02 -1.42 3.97
CA ILE A 110 -4.51 -0.12 4.41
C ILE A 110 -5.46 0.95 3.91
N GLU A 111 -6.07 1.66 4.84
CA GLU A 111 -6.91 2.81 4.49
C GLU A 111 -6.10 4.06 4.77
N TYR A 112 -5.98 4.88 3.78
CA TYR A 112 -5.14 6.06 3.90
C TYR A 112 -5.76 7.22 3.15
N THR A 113 -5.30 8.43 3.49
CA THR A 113 -5.73 9.66 2.86
C THR A 113 -4.52 10.31 2.23
N VAL A 114 -4.62 10.68 0.97
CA VAL A 114 -3.56 11.41 0.28
C VAL A 114 -3.61 12.86 0.74
N LYS A 115 -2.53 13.34 1.32
CA LYS A 115 -2.53 14.66 1.96
C LYS A 115 -2.80 15.79 0.99
N ALA A 116 -2.25 15.70 -0.21
CA ALA A 116 -2.36 16.79 -1.17
C ALA A 116 -3.78 17.00 -1.67
N THR A 117 -4.55 15.94 -1.80
CA THR A 117 -5.88 16.01 -2.40
C THR A 117 -6.97 15.64 -1.42
N TYR A 118 -6.62 15.18 -0.23
CA TYR A 118 -7.57 14.69 0.77
C TYR A 118 -8.42 13.53 0.28
N ASP A 119 -7.91 12.80 -0.73
CA ASP A 119 -8.60 11.62 -1.21
C ASP A 119 -8.38 10.46 -0.27
N ARG A 120 -9.45 9.76 0.05
CA ARG A 120 -9.36 8.55 0.85
C ARG A 120 -9.24 7.36 -0.07
N ARG A 121 -8.30 6.48 0.24
CA ARG A 121 -7.99 5.33 -0.61
C ARG A 121 -7.85 4.10 0.25
N SER A 122 -7.97 2.95 -0.39
CA SER A 122 -7.82 1.67 0.27
C SER A 122 -6.95 0.78 -0.60
N LEU A 123 -6.00 0.10 0.02
CA LEU A 123 -5.09 -0.80 -0.69
C LEU A 123 -5.02 -2.10 0.07
N VAL A 124 -5.18 -3.22 -0.63
CA VAL A 124 -5.02 -4.53 -0.03
C VAL A 124 -3.67 -5.08 -0.44
N PHE A 125 -2.87 -5.43 0.54
CA PHE A 125 -1.52 -5.91 0.33
C PHE A 125 -1.43 -7.33 0.88
N PRO A 126 -1.19 -8.34 0.03
CA PRO A 126 -1.05 -9.70 0.54
C PRO A 126 0.35 -9.91 1.10
N PHE A 127 0.43 -10.52 2.28
CA PHE A 127 1.70 -10.83 2.89
C PHE A 127 1.76 -12.34 3.08
N TYR A 128 2.73 -12.96 2.45
CA TYR A 128 2.87 -14.41 2.50
C TYR A 128 3.75 -14.80 3.67
N ARG A 129 3.25 -15.69 4.50
CA ARG A 129 4.03 -16.24 5.59
C ARG A 129 4.50 -17.61 5.17
N ILE A 130 5.65 -18.00 5.67
CA ILE A 130 6.12 -19.35 5.48
C ILE A 130 5.42 -20.21 6.52
N PRO A 131 4.69 -21.26 6.11
CA PRO A 131 4.01 -22.10 7.09
C PRO A 131 5.02 -22.63 8.09
N GLY A 132 4.60 -22.71 9.33
CA GLY A 132 5.49 -23.17 10.36
C GLY A 132 5.95 -24.58 10.08
N GLU A 133 7.16 -24.83 10.51
CA GLU A 133 7.63 -26.13 10.37
C GLU A 133 6.93 -27.01 11.23
N GLU A 134 6.12 -26.54 11.85
CA GLU A 134 5.41 -27.17 12.72
C GLU A 134 4.91 -28.10 12.25
N SER A 135 5.08 -28.00 11.64
CA SER A 135 4.57 -28.64 11.45
C SER A 135 4.48 -29.16 12.13
#